data_bf0a92534c2fafee5259c8c0c78d145e
#
_entry.id   bf0a92534c2fafee5259c8c0c78d145e
#
_cell.length_a   1.000
_cell.length_b   1.000
_cell.length_c   1.000
_cell.angle_alpha   90.00
_cell.angle_beta   90.00
_cell.angle_gamma   90.00
#
_symmetry.space_group_name_H-M   'P 1'
#
loop_
_entity.id
_entity.type
_entity.pdbx_description
1 polymer ?
#
loop_
_entity_poly.entity_id
_entity_poly.type
_entity_poly.pdbx_seq_one_letter_code
_entity_poly.pdbx_strand_id
1 'polypeptide(L)'
;MTIEQHPANYLGGLDLCGAVSDTLSLYDRGFDLRVLFDYYFPGILPDPAKVPASYEMSDDLEKKVSAALESKPEEAAALRSFAGVHSKDLAGVLLFATWVLKDIEQRAGGNPFDNRNTIYTGTTDDNKVNDGVKRYAADPGALSYVQRYYTPTGHLTRPMLAIHTTYDQLVSPSVPSAYAQLARTAGAGDLFVVQYVEHDGHCNITSEEVERGFAELREWKEKGIAPRPGLLR
;
A
#
# COMPACT_ATOMS: atom_id res chain seq x y z
N MET A 1 12.21 4.12 7.24
CA MET A 1 12.60 4.97 6.06
C MET A 1 14.04 5.45 6.21
N THR A 2 14.76 5.59 5.10
CA THR A 2 16.19 5.93 5.12
C THR A 2 16.48 7.27 5.79
N ILE A 3 15.61 8.27 5.59
CA ILE A 3 15.76 9.59 6.20
C ILE A 3 15.62 9.58 7.75
N GLU A 4 14.81 8.65 8.30
CA GLU A 4 14.72 8.47 9.76
C GLU A 4 15.99 7.81 10.34
N GLN A 5 16.50 6.79 9.61
CA GLN A 5 17.62 5.98 10.09
C GLN A 5 18.98 6.66 9.89
N HIS A 6 19.11 7.46 8.82
CA HIS A 6 20.35 8.09 8.42
C HIS A 6 20.20 9.59 8.13
N PRO A 7 19.63 10.39 9.07
CA PRO A 7 19.27 11.80 8.80
C PRO A 7 20.48 12.69 8.49
N ALA A 8 21.69 12.29 8.90
CA ALA A 8 22.90 13.04 8.59
C ALA A 8 23.24 13.07 7.07
N ASN A 9 22.72 12.10 6.31
CA ASN A 9 22.98 11.98 4.89
C ASN A 9 22.01 12.81 4.02
N TYR A 10 20.98 13.41 4.65
CA TYR A 10 19.90 14.10 3.93
C TYR A 10 19.68 15.51 4.47
N LEU A 11 19.36 16.43 3.58
CA LEU A 11 18.91 17.77 3.93
C LEU A 11 17.38 17.86 4.05
N GLY A 12 16.66 16.98 3.38
CA GLY A 12 15.22 16.82 3.36
C GLY A 12 14.84 15.60 2.51
N GLY A 13 13.56 15.27 2.43
CA GLY A 13 13.02 14.20 1.63
C GLY A 13 11.83 14.65 0.78
N LEU A 14 11.83 14.30 -0.51
CA LEU A 14 10.65 14.38 -1.37
C LEU A 14 10.16 12.95 -1.61
N ASP A 15 8.97 12.66 -1.18
CA ASP A 15 8.29 11.39 -1.38
C ASP A 15 7.24 11.55 -2.48
N LEU A 16 7.32 10.72 -3.50
CA LEU A 16 6.38 10.70 -4.62
C LEU A 16 5.61 9.38 -4.60
N CYS A 17 4.34 9.42 -4.17
CA CYS A 17 3.44 8.26 -4.04
C CYS A 17 4.05 7.10 -3.25
N GLY A 18 4.90 7.39 -2.28
CA GLY A 18 5.63 6.36 -1.54
C GLY A 18 4.75 5.58 -0.56
N ALA A 19 5.11 4.33 -0.38
CA ALA A 19 4.53 3.43 0.62
C ALA A 19 5.09 3.77 2.03
N VAL A 20 4.86 5.00 2.50
CA VAL A 20 5.41 5.55 3.75
C VAL A 20 4.62 5.09 4.97
N SER A 21 4.42 3.80 5.14
CA SER A 21 3.72 3.20 6.28
C SER A 21 4.45 1.95 6.74
N ASP A 22 4.04 1.35 7.85
CA ASP A 22 4.51 0.03 8.18
C ASP A 22 3.94 -1.01 7.20
N THR A 23 4.76 -2.00 6.88
CA THR A 23 4.44 -2.98 5.84
C THR A 23 3.20 -3.81 6.19
N LEU A 24 2.99 -4.14 7.46
CA LEU A 24 1.83 -4.91 7.87
C LEU A 24 0.55 -4.14 7.60
N SER A 25 0.42 -2.91 8.14
CA SER A 25 -0.77 -2.07 7.90
C SER A 25 -0.99 -1.75 6.43
N LEU A 26 0.08 -1.59 5.64
CA LEU A 26 -0.02 -1.28 4.23
C LEU A 26 -0.52 -2.44 3.38
N TYR A 27 -0.01 -3.65 3.64
CA TYR A 27 -0.26 -4.83 2.79
C TYR A 27 -1.19 -5.87 3.41
N ASP A 28 -1.60 -5.72 4.67
CA ASP A 28 -2.59 -6.59 5.32
C ASP A 28 -3.90 -6.62 4.53
N ARG A 29 -4.35 -5.43 4.08
CA ARG A 29 -5.52 -5.33 3.21
C ARG A 29 -5.33 -6.00 1.85
N GLY A 30 -4.12 -5.97 1.29
CA GLY A 30 -3.77 -6.68 0.05
C GLY A 30 -3.76 -8.19 0.24
N PHE A 31 -3.27 -8.66 1.39
CA PHE A 31 -3.35 -10.06 1.78
C PHE A 31 -4.80 -10.52 1.94
N ASP A 32 -5.62 -9.77 2.68
CA ASP A 32 -7.04 -10.07 2.88
C ASP A 32 -7.83 -10.03 1.56
N LEU A 33 -7.53 -9.09 0.66
CA LEU A 33 -8.09 -9.06 -0.69
C LEU A 33 -7.78 -10.35 -1.47
N ARG A 34 -6.55 -10.85 -1.36
CA ARG A 34 -6.13 -12.10 -1.99
C ARG A 34 -6.82 -13.32 -1.37
N VAL A 35 -7.04 -13.32 -0.05
CA VAL A 35 -7.81 -14.36 0.65
C VAL A 35 -9.27 -14.38 0.16
N LEU A 36 -9.91 -13.22 0.06
CA LEU A 36 -11.26 -13.09 -0.48
C LEU A 36 -11.35 -13.51 -1.94
N PHE A 37 -10.35 -13.14 -2.75
CA PHE A 37 -10.30 -13.55 -4.14
C PHE A 37 -10.20 -15.07 -4.26
N ASP A 38 -9.34 -15.72 -3.49
CA ASP A 38 -9.20 -17.18 -3.51
C ASP A 38 -10.47 -17.90 -3.06
N TYR A 39 -11.21 -17.32 -2.12
CA TYR A 39 -12.51 -17.85 -1.70
C TYR A 39 -13.54 -17.83 -2.84
N TYR A 40 -13.62 -16.72 -3.59
CA TYR A 40 -14.58 -16.58 -4.68
C TYR A 40 -14.12 -17.26 -5.98
N PHE A 41 -12.82 -17.26 -6.25
CA PHE A 41 -12.19 -17.72 -7.49
C PHE A 41 -11.01 -18.67 -7.21
N PRO A 42 -11.28 -19.86 -6.64
CA PRO A 42 -10.21 -20.75 -6.21
C PRO A 42 -9.33 -21.24 -7.39
N GLY A 43 -8.02 -21.27 -7.16
CA GLY A 43 -7.06 -21.83 -8.11
C GLY A 43 -6.71 -20.94 -9.31
N ILE A 44 -7.14 -19.68 -9.35
CA ILE A 44 -6.76 -18.73 -10.41
C ILE A 44 -5.39 -18.14 -10.15
N LEU A 45 -5.12 -17.71 -8.92
CA LEU A 45 -3.83 -17.21 -8.45
C LEU A 45 -3.24 -18.15 -7.39
N PRO A 46 -1.93 -18.09 -7.11
CA PRO A 46 -1.32 -18.93 -6.08
C PRO A 46 -1.81 -18.56 -4.68
N ASP A 47 -1.62 -19.49 -3.73
CA ASP A 47 -1.92 -19.29 -2.30
C ASP A 47 -1.23 -18.01 -1.78
N PRO A 48 -1.96 -17.06 -1.18
CA PRO A 48 -1.43 -15.77 -0.75
C PRO A 48 -0.38 -15.86 0.38
N ALA A 49 -0.29 -16.99 1.09
CA ALA A 49 0.73 -17.24 2.12
C ALA A 49 1.87 -18.16 1.64
N LYS A 50 1.90 -18.51 0.35
CA LYS A 50 2.94 -19.34 -0.29
C LYS A 50 3.06 -19.02 -1.77
N VAL A 51 3.32 -17.76 -2.10
CA VAL A 51 3.49 -17.38 -3.49
C VAL A 51 4.80 -17.93 -4.04
N PRO A 52 4.78 -18.72 -5.14
CA PRO A 52 6.00 -19.30 -5.71
C PRO A 52 6.99 -18.22 -6.14
N ALA A 53 8.30 -18.48 -5.98
CA ALA A 53 9.36 -17.60 -6.46
C ALA A 53 9.28 -17.32 -7.97
N SER A 54 8.73 -18.28 -8.73
CA SER A 54 8.52 -18.18 -10.18
C SER A 54 7.29 -17.38 -10.58
N TYR A 55 6.51 -16.85 -9.62
CA TYR A 55 5.36 -16.02 -9.95
C TYR A 55 5.80 -14.73 -10.65
N GLU A 56 5.20 -14.48 -11.82
CA GLU A 56 5.41 -13.29 -12.62
C GLU A 56 4.04 -12.71 -13.03
N MET A 57 3.93 -11.40 -13.01
CA MET A 57 2.78 -10.72 -13.61
C MET A 57 2.90 -10.79 -15.14
N SER A 58 1.79 -11.11 -15.81
CA SER A 58 1.74 -11.15 -17.27
C SER A 58 0.36 -10.76 -17.79
N ASP A 59 0.32 -10.26 -19.01
CA ASP A 59 -0.94 -9.90 -19.70
C ASP A 59 -1.90 -11.10 -19.79
N ASP A 60 -1.38 -12.31 -20.00
CA ASP A 60 -2.20 -13.51 -20.07
C ASP A 60 -2.82 -13.88 -18.72
N LEU A 61 -2.07 -13.69 -17.63
CA LEU A 61 -2.60 -13.89 -16.30
C LEU A 61 -3.64 -12.81 -15.95
N GLU A 62 -3.41 -11.57 -16.35
CA GLU A 62 -4.37 -10.48 -16.16
C GLU A 62 -5.67 -10.73 -16.90
N LYS A 63 -5.60 -11.18 -18.17
CA LYS A 63 -6.79 -11.61 -18.94
C LYS A 63 -7.54 -12.74 -18.25
N LYS A 64 -6.82 -13.73 -17.71
CA LYS A 64 -7.41 -14.85 -16.97
C LYS A 64 -8.15 -14.38 -15.70
N VAL A 65 -7.55 -13.47 -14.93
CA VAL A 65 -8.18 -12.88 -13.74
C VAL A 65 -9.39 -12.04 -14.15
N SER A 66 -9.28 -11.20 -15.18
CA SER A 66 -10.38 -10.38 -15.69
C SER A 66 -11.57 -11.24 -16.12
N ALA A 67 -11.33 -12.30 -16.90
CA ALA A 67 -12.39 -13.23 -17.32
C ALA A 67 -13.05 -13.94 -16.13
N ALA A 68 -12.27 -14.28 -15.09
CA ALA A 68 -12.84 -14.85 -13.87
C ALA A 68 -13.76 -13.83 -13.16
N LEU A 69 -13.30 -12.58 -13.00
CA LEU A 69 -14.11 -11.50 -12.39
C LEU A 69 -15.41 -11.24 -13.17
N GLU A 70 -15.34 -11.24 -14.51
CA GLU A 70 -16.52 -11.09 -15.37
C GLU A 70 -17.52 -12.24 -15.22
N SER A 71 -17.05 -13.44 -14.92
CA SER A 71 -17.92 -14.63 -14.75
C SER A 71 -18.77 -14.58 -13.48
N LYS A 72 -18.39 -13.75 -12.47
CA LYS A 72 -19.11 -13.60 -11.20
C LYS A 72 -19.15 -12.11 -10.79
N PRO A 73 -20.05 -11.33 -11.39
CA PRO A 73 -20.07 -9.86 -11.24
C PRO A 73 -20.39 -9.38 -9.81
N GLU A 74 -21.16 -10.12 -9.03
CA GLU A 74 -21.49 -9.76 -7.63
C GLU A 74 -20.25 -9.91 -6.73
N GLU A 75 -19.53 -11.03 -6.86
CA GLU A 75 -18.28 -11.27 -6.15
C GLU A 75 -17.19 -10.29 -6.57
N ALA A 76 -17.10 -9.97 -7.85
CA ALA A 76 -16.19 -8.95 -8.36
C ALA A 76 -16.52 -7.56 -7.79
N ALA A 77 -17.81 -7.22 -7.65
CA ALA A 77 -18.23 -5.97 -7.04
C ALA A 77 -17.87 -5.91 -5.53
N ALA A 78 -18.03 -7.01 -4.81
CA ALA A 78 -17.62 -7.12 -3.40
C ALA A 78 -16.10 -6.93 -3.25
N LEU A 79 -15.29 -7.61 -4.07
CA LEU A 79 -13.82 -7.45 -4.09
C LEU A 79 -13.40 -6.02 -4.43
N ARG A 80 -14.03 -5.41 -5.42
CA ARG A 80 -13.78 -4.02 -5.80
C ARG A 80 -14.08 -3.06 -4.65
N SER A 81 -15.21 -3.22 -3.99
CA SER A 81 -15.59 -2.42 -2.83
C SER A 81 -14.62 -2.61 -1.67
N PHE A 82 -14.22 -3.86 -1.41
CA PHE A 82 -13.21 -4.17 -0.41
C PHE A 82 -11.86 -3.53 -0.77
N ALA A 83 -11.39 -3.63 -2.01
CA ALA A 83 -10.14 -3.02 -2.44
C ALA A 83 -10.19 -1.48 -2.47
N GLY A 84 -11.37 -0.88 -2.68
CA GLY A 84 -11.55 0.56 -2.84
C GLY A 84 -11.01 1.09 -4.17
N VAL A 85 -11.10 0.29 -5.24
CA VAL A 85 -10.53 0.62 -6.56
C VAL A 85 -11.59 0.66 -7.67
N HIS A 86 -11.25 1.25 -8.81
CA HIS A 86 -12.12 1.22 -9.99
C HIS A 86 -12.17 -0.18 -10.60
N SER A 87 -13.26 -0.52 -11.29
CA SER A 87 -13.45 -1.85 -11.88
C SER A 87 -12.33 -2.24 -12.84
N LYS A 88 -11.83 -1.29 -13.62
CA LYS A 88 -10.74 -1.49 -14.60
C LYS A 88 -9.40 -1.86 -13.95
N ASP A 89 -9.21 -1.53 -12.68
CA ASP A 89 -7.93 -1.67 -11.99
C ASP A 89 -7.85 -2.95 -11.14
N LEU A 90 -9.01 -3.59 -10.84
CA LEU A 90 -9.08 -4.69 -9.88
C LEU A 90 -8.18 -5.88 -10.26
N ALA A 91 -8.16 -6.29 -11.54
CA ALA A 91 -7.31 -7.40 -11.98
C ALA A 91 -5.82 -7.08 -11.77
N GLY A 92 -5.36 -5.92 -12.21
CA GLY A 92 -3.98 -5.47 -12.02
C GLY A 92 -3.60 -5.36 -10.54
N VAL A 93 -4.51 -4.86 -9.69
CA VAL A 93 -4.30 -4.78 -8.23
C VAL A 93 -4.15 -6.16 -7.60
N LEU A 94 -4.95 -7.16 -8.01
CA LEU A 94 -4.82 -8.54 -7.53
C LEU A 94 -3.48 -9.17 -7.93
N LEU A 95 -3.02 -8.92 -9.16
CA LEU A 95 -1.71 -9.39 -9.62
C LEU A 95 -0.58 -8.72 -8.85
N PHE A 96 -0.66 -7.39 -8.70
CA PHE A 96 0.34 -6.62 -7.95
C PHE A 96 0.38 -7.03 -6.47
N ALA A 97 -0.76 -7.18 -5.81
CA ALA A 97 -0.82 -7.67 -4.43
C ALA A 97 -0.13 -9.04 -4.31
N THR A 98 -0.37 -9.96 -5.25
CA THR A 98 0.28 -11.27 -5.27
C THR A 98 1.81 -11.14 -5.44
N TRP A 99 2.27 -10.22 -6.29
CA TRP A 99 3.69 -9.98 -6.51
C TRP A 99 4.36 -9.40 -5.25
N VAL A 100 3.70 -8.47 -4.58
CA VAL A 100 4.20 -7.88 -3.32
C VAL A 100 4.29 -8.94 -2.23
N LEU A 101 3.26 -9.79 -2.07
CA LEU A 101 3.27 -10.89 -1.10
C LEU A 101 4.46 -11.82 -1.37
N LYS A 102 4.73 -12.18 -2.64
CA LYS A 102 5.91 -12.97 -3.02
C LYS A 102 7.21 -12.31 -2.52
N ASP A 103 7.41 -11.01 -2.80
CA ASP A 103 8.64 -10.30 -2.42
C ASP A 103 8.80 -10.25 -0.90
N ILE A 104 7.71 -9.96 -0.17
CA ILE A 104 7.71 -9.92 1.29
C ILE A 104 8.04 -11.31 1.87
N GLU A 105 7.37 -12.37 1.42
CA GLU A 105 7.60 -13.73 1.88
C GLU A 105 9.04 -14.20 1.64
N GLN A 106 9.60 -13.88 0.48
CA GLN A 106 10.98 -14.23 0.17
C GLN A 106 12.00 -13.53 1.06
N ARG A 107 11.79 -12.23 1.34
CA ARG A 107 12.68 -11.44 2.19
C ARG A 107 12.53 -11.81 3.66
N ALA A 108 11.32 -12.06 4.10
CA ALA A 108 11.02 -12.38 5.49
C ALA A 108 11.24 -13.87 5.84
N GLY A 109 11.36 -14.74 4.83
CA GLY A 109 11.50 -16.19 5.02
C GLY A 109 10.20 -16.91 5.35
N GLY A 110 9.03 -16.29 5.09
CA GLY A 110 7.70 -16.84 5.34
C GLY A 110 6.62 -15.78 5.27
N ASN A 111 5.38 -16.16 5.54
CA ASN A 111 4.22 -15.26 5.54
C ASN A 111 4.12 -14.46 6.85
N PRO A 112 4.23 -13.11 6.84
CA PRO A 112 4.08 -12.30 8.05
C PRO A 112 2.63 -11.92 8.36
N PHE A 113 1.64 -12.25 7.52
CA PHE A 113 0.24 -11.83 7.65
C PHE A 113 -0.63 -12.87 8.39
N ASP A 114 -1.62 -12.37 9.13
CA ASP A 114 -2.51 -13.17 9.96
C ASP A 114 -3.95 -12.69 9.81
N ASN A 115 -4.85 -13.55 9.30
CA ASN A 115 -6.26 -13.21 9.16
C ASN A 115 -7.19 -14.00 10.09
N ARG A 116 -6.67 -14.67 11.11
CA ARG A 116 -7.50 -15.51 12.00
C ARG A 116 -8.57 -14.72 12.74
N ASN A 117 -8.30 -13.44 13.01
CA ASN A 117 -9.23 -12.54 13.69
C ASN A 117 -9.86 -11.50 12.76
N THR A 118 -9.53 -11.51 11.46
CA THR A 118 -10.13 -10.60 10.49
C THR A 118 -11.61 -10.94 10.29
N ILE A 119 -12.45 -9.92 10.36
CA ILE A 119 -13.87 -10.02 10.02
C ILE A 119 -14.09 -9.37 8.67
N TYR A 120 -14.46 -10.17 7.69
CA TYR A 120 -14.78 -9.71 6.35
C TYR A 120 -16.21 -9.20 6.30
N THR A 121 -16.41 -7.96 5.83
CA THR A 121 -17.72 -7.30 5.72
C THR A 121 -17.90 -6.65 4.36
N GLY A 122 -19.16 -6.44 3.96
CA GLY A 122 -19.49 -5.90 2.65
C GLY A 122 -19.28 -6.89 1.51
N THR A 123 -19.32 -8.17 1.84
CA THR A 123 -19.20 -9.31 0.93
C THR A 123 -20.57 -9.69 0.34
N THR A 124 -20.65 -10.72 -0.48
CA THR A 124 -21.92 -11.22 -1.00
C THR A 124 -22.80 -11.88 0.08
N ASP A 125 -22.16 -12.45 1.12
CA ASP A 125 -22.79 -13.02 2.33
C ASP A 125 -21.70 -13.07 3.41
N ASP A 126 -21.70 -12.10 4.31
CA ASP A 126 -20.66 -11.93 5.32
C ASP A 126 -20.49 -13.15 6.23
N ASN A 127 -21.59 -13.79 6.65
CA ASN A 127 -21.52 -14.96 7.51
C ASN A 127 -20.86 -16.13 6.77
N LYS A 128 -21.34 -16.42 5.57
CA LYS A 128 -20.84 -17.52 4.75
C LYS A 128 -19.36 -17.32 4.35
N VAL A 129 -18.98 -16.07 4.05
CA VAL A 129 -17.58 -15.74 3.72
C VAL A 129 -16.70 -15.93 4.96
N ASN A 130 -17.08 -15.41 6.12
CA ASN A 130 -16.29 -15.55 7.35
C ASN A 130 -16.16 -16.99 7.83
N ASP A 131 -17.17 -17.83 7.58
CA ASP A 131 -17.12 -19.27 7.87
C ASP A 131 -16.27 -20.05 6.87
N GLY A 132 -16.18 -19.59 5.61
CA GLY A 132 -15.58 -20.33 4.51
C GLY A 132 -14.19 -19.87 4.06
N VAL A 133 -13.77 -18.65 4.37
CA VAL A 133 -12.44 -18.16 3.98
C VAL A 133 -11.33 -18.94 4.69
N LYS A 134 -10.25 -19.21 3.97
CA LYS A 134 -9.08 -19.82 4.57
C LYS A 134 -8.45 -18.89 5.60
N ARG A 135 -8.15 -19.44 6.78
CA ARG A 135 -7.50 -18.71 7.87
C ARG A 135 -6.01 -19.04 7.91
N TYR A 136 -5.20 -18.02 8.01
CA TYR A 136 -3.74 -18.11 8.02
C TYR A 136 -3.19 -17.53 9.32
N ALA A 137 -2.19 -18.17 9.86
CA ALA A 137 -1.39 -17.63 10.95
C ALA A 137 -0.10 -17.03 10.38
N ALA A 138 0.32 -15.90 10.93
CA ALA A 138 1.63 -15.35 10.61
C ALA A 138 2.75 -16.31 11.05
N ASP A 139 3.80 -16.41 10.25
CA ASP A 139 5.07 -17.01 10.66
C ASP A 139 5.78 -16.05 11.64
N PRO A 140 6.06 -16.45 12.89
CA PRO A 140 6.66 -15.55 13.87
C PRO A 140 8.00 -14.96 13.45
N GLY A 141 8.81 -15.71 12.70
CA GLY A 141 10.09 -15.25 12.18
C GLY A 141 9.92 -14.17 11.12
N ALA A 142 8.99 -14.39 10.17
CA ALA A 142 8.66 -13.44 9.13
C ALA A 142 8.04 -12.15 9.70
N LEU A 143 7.13 -12.29 10.66
CA LEU A 143 6.52 -11.16 11.36
C LEU A 143 7.58 -10.29 12.06
N SER A 144 8.47 -10.91 12.82
CA SER A 144 9.57 -10.20 13.50
C SER A 144 10.51 -9.49 12.51
N TYR A 145 10.78 -10.12 11.36
CA TYR A 145 11.60 -9.51 10.31
C TYR A 145 10.96 -8.22 9.76
N VAL A 146 9.67 -8.29 9.39
CA VAL A 146 8.95 -7.13 8.85
C VAL A 146 8.84 -6.01 9.87
N GLN A 147 8.50 -6.32 11.12
CA GLN A 147 8.45 -5.34 12.20
C GLN A 147 9.78 -4.63 12.44
N ARG A 148 10.88 -5.36 12.32
CA ARG A 148 12.23 -4.82 12.55
C ARG A 148 12.72 -3.91 11.42
N TYR A 149 12.46 -4.27 10.17
CA TYR A 149 13.12 -3.63 9.03
C TYR A 149 12.20 -2.72 8.20
N TYR A 150 10.89 -2.87 8.33
CA TYR A 150 9.91 -2.20 7.47
C TYR A 150 8.84 -1.42 8.25
N THR A 151 9.13 -1.05 9.48
CA THR A 151 8.22 -0.24 10.30
C THR A 151 8.85 1.12 10.55
N PRO A 152 8.31 2.20 9.95
CA PRO A 152 8.77 3.55 10.21
C PRO A 152 8.41 3.98 11.63
N THR A 153 9.17 4.92 12.18
CA THR A 153 9.03 5.38 13.56
C THR A 153 8.37 6.76 13.68
N GLY A 154 8.32 7.52 12.58
CA GLY A 154 7.88 8.91 12.56
C GLY A 154 8.89 9.90 13.14
N HIS A 155 10.04 9.45 13.65
CA HIS A 155 11.08 10.32 14.21
C HIS A 155 11.88 11.02 13.11
N LEU A 156 11.27 12.05 12.51
CA LEU A 156 11.96 12.91 11.55
C LEU A 156 12.80 13.97 12.28
N THR A 157 13.98 14.27 11.73
CA THR A 157 14.83 15.41 12.10
C THR A 157 15.15 16.29 10.91
N ARG A 158 14.59 15.98 9.76
CA ARG A 158 14.70 16.71 8.50
C ARG A 158 13.30 16.90 7.89
N PRO A 159 13.05 17.99 7.17
CA PRO A 159 11.78 18.21 6.50
C PRO A 159 11.54 17.15 5.43
N MET A 160 10.32 16.68 5.34
CA MET A 160 9.87 15.73 4.34
C MET A 160 8.54 16.17 3.74
N LEU A 161 8.49 16.32 2.43
CA LEU A 161 7.29 16.61 1.65
C LEU A 161 6.86 15.34 0.92
N ALA A 162 5.63 14.89 1.15
CA ALA A 162 5.01 13.82 0.38
C ALA A 162 4.03 14.42 -0.63
N ILE A 163 4.11 14.01 -1.89
CA ILE A 163 3.15 14.33 -2.95
C ILE A 163 2.49 13.04 -3.41
N HIS A 164 1.17 13.02 -3.42
CA HIS A 164 0.40 11.84 -3.77
C HIS A 164 -0.74 12.18 -4.74
N THR A 165 -1.14 11.24 -5.59
CA THR A 165 -2.34 11.37 -6.42
C THR A 165 -3.60 11.22 -5.57
N THR A 166 -4.70 11.86 -5.96
CA THR A 166 -5.98 11.76 -5.25
C THR A 166 -6.66 10.39 -5.41
N TYR A 167 -6.32 9.67 -6.47
CA TYR A 167 -6.65 8.25 -6.64
C TYR A 167 -5.40 7.47 -7.03
N ASP A 168 -5.07 6.47 -6.24
CA ASP A 168 -3.96 5.55 -6.47
C ASP A 168 -4.43 4.13 -6.12
N GLN A 169 -4.46 3.26 -7.11
CA GLN A 169 -4.95 1.90 -6.98
C GLN A 169 -3.94 0.96 -6.28
N LEU A 170 -2.67 1.34 -6.17
CA LEU A 170 -1.61 0.51 -5.59
C LEU A 170 -1.23 0.96 -4.18
N VAL A 171 -1.06 2.27 -3.97
CA VAL A 171 -0.74 2.86 -2.67
C VAL A 171 -1.84 3.88 -2.33
N SER A 172 -2.70 3.53 -1.39
CA SER A 172 -3.83 4.40 -1.03
C SER A 172 -3.39 5.82 -0.67
N PRO A 173 -4.12 6.87 -1.13
CA PRO A 173 -3.88 8.26 -0.71
C PRO A 173 -3.94 8.49 0.81
N SER A 174 -4.47 7.54 1.57
CA SER A 174 -4.46 7.58 3.05
C SER A 174 -3.09 7.26 3.66
N VAL A 175 -2.19 6.63 2.92
CA VAL A 175 -0.86 6.19 3.42
C VAL A 175 -0.01 7.35 3.92
N PRO A 176 0.22 8.44 3.16
CA PRO A 176 0.98 9.58 3.68
C PRO A 176 0.28 10.28 4.84
N SER A 177 -1.06 10.26 4.91
CA SER A 177 -1.81 10.79 6.06
C SER A 177 -1.59 9.97 7.33
N ALA A 178 -1.50 8.64 7.21
CA ALA A 178 -1.15 7.76 8.33
C ALA A 178 0.27 8.04 8.84
N TYR A 179 1.23 8.23 7.95
CA TYR A 179 2.58 8.63 8.34
C TYR A 179 2.62 10.01 8.99
N ALA A 180 1.84 10.99 8.50
CA ALA A 180 1.72 12.30 9.14
C ALA A 180 1.21 12.19 10.59
N GLN A 181 0.29 11.26 10.86
CA GLN A 181 -0.17 10.98 12.23
C GLN A 181 0.94 10.34 13.07
N LEU A 182 1.70 9.40 12.52
CA LEU A 182 2.84 8.78 13.17
C LEU A 182 3.90 9.82 13.53
N ALA A 183 4.27 10.71 12.59
CA ALA A 183 5.21 11.79 12.81
C ALA A 183 4.75 12.76 13.92
N ARG A 184 3.45 13.11 13.95
CA ARG A 184 2.88 13.92 15.04
C ARG A 184 3.03 13.22 16.40
N THR A 185 2.70 11.94 16.47
CA THR A 185 2.83 11.14 17.69
C THR A 185 4.28 11.06 18.18
N ALA A 186 5.23 11.02 17.23
CA ALA A 186 6.66 11.02 17.50
C ALA A 186 7.24 12.42 17.82
N GLY A 187 6.41 13.48 17.83
CA GLY A 187 6.85 14.86 18.10
C GLY A 187 7.53 15.55 16.90
N ALA A 188 7.40 15.00 15.70
CA ALA A 188 8.01 15.49 14.45
C ALA A 188 6.96 15.94 13.41
N GLY A 189 5.74 16.26 13.85
CA GLY A 189 4.64 16.63 12.96
C GLY A 189 4.92 17.85 12.08
N ASP A 190 5.69 18.82 12.59
CA ASP A 190 6.08 20.03 11.85
C ASP A 190 7.15 19.76 10.77
N LEU A 191 7.66 18.54 10.68
CA LEU A 191 8.66 18.11 9.70
C LEU A 191 8.09 17.24 8.58
N PHE A 192 6.78 17.01 8.56
CA PHE A 192 6.12 16.23 7.50
C PHE A 192 4.90 16.94 6.94
N VAL A 193 4.92 17.23 5.66
CA VAL A 193 3.79 17.84 4.94
C VAL A 193 3.32 16.90 3.84
N VAL A 194 2.00 16.81 3.65
CA VAL A 194 1.38 16.05 2.57
C VAL A 194 0.67 17.00 1.61
N GLN A 195 0.97 16.85 0.33
CA GLN A 195 0.27 17.49 -0.76
C GLN A 195 -0.32 16.45 -1.71
N TYR A 196 -1.37 16.83 -2.42
CA TYR A 196 -2.04 15.97 -3.39
C TYR A 196 -2.13 16.65 -4.75
N VAL A 197 -2.08 15.85 -5.80
CA VAL A 197 -2.38 16.23 -7.18
C VAL A 197 -3.64 15.52 -7.65
N GLU A 198 -4.51 16.23 -8.39
CA GLU A 198 -5.81 15.70 -8.83
C GLU A 198 -5.65 14.82 -10.07
N HIS A 199 -4.96 13.70 -9.91
CA HIS A 199 -4.76 12.70 -10.96
C HIS A 199 -5.21 11.32 -10.50
N ASP A 200 -5.62 10.50 -11.48
CA ASP A 200 -5.91 9.08 -11.31
C ASP A 200 -4.68 8.25 -11.68
N GLY A 201 -4.38 7.24 -10.86
CA GLY A 201 -3.32 6.26 -11.11
C GLY A 201 -2.11 6.41 -10.21
N HIS A 202 -1.38 5.30 -10.05
CA HIS A 202 -0.18 5.27 -9.21
C HIS A 202 0.91 6.18 -9.77
N CYS A 203 1.36 7.13 -8.94
CA CYS A 203 2.41 8.09 -9.27
C CYS A 203 2.22 8.85 -10.59
N ASN A 204 0.99 9.10 -11.00
CA ASN A 204 0.69 9.92 -12.15
C ASN A 204 0.89 11.42 -11.80
N ILE A 205 2.14 11.78 -11.54
CA ILE A 205 2.59 13.13 -11.17
C ILE A 205 3.40 13.70 -12.34
N THR A 206 3.07 14.91 -12.77
CA THR A 206 3.78 15.56 -13.89
C THR A 206 5.16 16.07 -13.47
N SER A 207 6.05 16.26 -14.44
CA SER A 207 7.38 16.84 -14.17
C SER A 207 7.29 18.24 -13.55
N GLU A 208 6.31 19.06 -13.95
CA GLU A 208 6.09 20.39 -13.37
C GLU A 208 5.69 20.33 -11.89
N GLU A 209 4.85 19.36 -11.51
CA GLU A 209 4.45 19.13 -10.13
C GLU A 209 5.61 18.63 -9.27
N VAL A 210 6.45 17.75 -9.83
CA VAL A 210 7.68 17.30 -9.16
C VAL A 210 8.65 18.47 -8.94
N GLU A 211 8.88 19.30 -9.99
CA GLU A 211 9.76 20.48 -9.91
C GLU A 211 9.25 21.48 -8.88
N ARG A 212 7.93 21.71 -8.82
CA ARG A 212 7.29 22.59 -7.84
C ARG A 212 7.47 22.06 -6.43
N GLY A 213 7.13 20.78 -6.19
CA GLY A 213 7.32 20.17 -4.89
C GLY A 213 8.78 20.20 -4.42
N PHE A 214 9.72 19.98 -5.33
CA PHE A 214 11.14 20.10 -5.01
C PHE A 214 11.54 21.55 -4.66
N ALA A 215 11.01 22.55 -5.37
CA ALA A 215 11.25 23.94 -5.08
C ALA A 215 10.69 24.33 -3.69
N GLU A 216 9.46 23.90 -3.35
CA GLU A 216 8.86 24.11 -2.03
C GLU A 216 9.66 23.44 -0.90
N LEU A 217 10.11 22.19 -1.10
CA LEU A 217 10.96 21.49 -0.13
C LEU A 217 12.29 22.22 0.07
N ARG A 218 12.88 22.75 -1.00
CA ARG A 218 14.11 23.52 -0.95
C ARG A 218 13.92 24.84 -0.18
N GLU A 219 12.84 25.56 -0.44
CA GLU A 219 12.49 26.79 0.29
C GLU A 219 12.26 26.50 1.76
N TRP A 220 11.57 25.41 2.08
CA TRP A 220 11.39 24.96 3.47
C TRP A 220 12.75 24.73 4.16
N LYS A 221 13.65 24.00 3.51
CA LYS A 221 14.97 23.72 4.07
C LYS A 221 15.85 24.96 4.22
N GLU A 222 15.83 25.87 3.23
CA GLU A 222 16.72 27.05 3.18
C GLU A 222 16.20 28.23 3.99
N LYS A 223 14.87 28.45 4.00
CA LYS A 223 14.23 29.63 4.60
C LYS A 223 13.31 29.32 5.77
N GLY A 224 13.05 28.04 6.08
CA GLY A 224 12.12 27.63 7.12
C GLY A 224 10.63 27.81 6.74
N ILE A 225 10.31 28.05 5.47
CA ILE A 225 8.94 28.25 4.99
C ILE A 225 8.37 26.88 4.56
N ALA A 226 7.56 26.27 5.43
CA ALA A 226 6.95 24.97 5.13
C ALA A 226 5.91 25.07 4.00
N PRO A 227 5.82 24.06 3.13
CA PRO A 227 4.75 23.95 2.14
C PRO A 227 3.36 23.95 2.81
N ARG A 228 2.35 24.41 2.10
CA ARG A 228 0.97 24.30 2.58
C ARG A 228 0.45 22.88 2.33
N PRO A 229 -0.14 22.22 3.34
CA PRO A 229 -0.76 20.91 3.14
C PRO A 229 -2.02 21.03 2.27
N GLY A 230 -2.40 19.93 1.61
CA GLY A 230 -3.60 19.86 0.77
C GLY A 230 -3.23 19.78 -0.72
N LEU A 231 -3.99 20.43 -1.61
CA LEU A 231 -3.69 20.39 -3.04
C LEU A 231 -2.43 21.20 -3.37
N LEU A 232 -1.53 20.59 -4.14
CA LEU A 232 -0.38 21.27 -4.76
C LEU A 232 -0.91 22.27 -5.81
N ARG A 233 -0.59 23.55 -5.64
CA ARG A 233 -1.12 24.64 -6.48
C ARG A 233 -0.01 25.46 -7.14
#